data_4870f9ef4f3f3f55777b89e6ce5d60ef
#
_entry.id   4870f9ef4f3f3f55777b89e6ce5d60ef
#
_cell.length_a   1.000
_cell.length_b   1.000
_cell.length_c   1.000
_cell.angle_alpha   90.00
_cell.angle_beta   90.00
_cell.angle_gamma   90.00
#
_symmetry.space_group_name_H-M   'P 1'
#
loop_
_entity.id
_entity.type
_entity.pdbx_description
1 polymer ?
#
loop_
_entity_poly.entity_id
_entity_poly.type
_entity_poly.pdbx_seq_one_letter_code
_entity_poly.pdbx_strand_id
1 'polypeptide(L)'
;MEDETTLAAVIVDATTRHKYAINDFPLIPRYAVLDPKVTLTLPASITATTGMDALTHAVEAYIGNSTTPGTRKDALMATELIFNNLDKAYTNGSDTTARKNMLKAAYYAGCAFTKSYVGYVHAVAHSLGGEYNVPHGLANAVILPMVLESYGESIYTKLHDLAIAAGVADKDVPDETAAKAFIQAVKDMKARFNIGDTIPEIKEKDIPKLAGYADKEANPLYPVPVLMDAKTLEQFYYKLMKDNTHENEV
;
A
#
# COMPACT_ATOMS: atom_id res chain seq x y z
N MET A 1 -7.38 -6.19 -8.48
CA MET A 1 -6.43 -7.17 -9.02
C MET A 1 -5.67 -7.94 -7.94
N GLU A 2 -6.14 -7.88 -6.71
CA GLU A 2 -5.35 -8.35 -5.56
C GLU A 2 -5.98 -9.55 -4.87
N ASP A 3 -7.25 -9.77 -5.07
CA ASP A 3 -8.02 -10.77 -4.34
C ASP A 3 -7.87 -12.20 -4.87
N GLU A 4 -7.12 -12.38 -5.97
CA GLU A 4 -6.98 -13.71 -6.58
C GLU A 4 -6.06 -14.67 -5.80
N THR A 5 -5.43 -14.21 -4.72
CA THR A 5 -4.46 -15.01 -3.95
C THR A 5 -4.63 -14.91 -2.45
N THR A 6 -5.56 -14.10 -1.97
CA THR A 6 -5.67 -13.73 -0.55
C THR A 6 -6.69 -14.58 0.21
N LEU A 7 -6.48 -14.72 1.51
CA LEU A 7 -7.44 -15.27 2.47
C LEU A 7 -8.44 -14.22 2.96
N ALA A 8 -8.33 -12.98 2.53
CA ALA A 8 -9.11 -11.86 3.01
C ALA A 8 -10.29 -11.52 2.08
N ALA A 9 -11.45 -11.30 2.66
CA ALA A 9 -12.59 -10.64 2.02
C ALA A 9 -12.93 -9.36 2.79
N VAL A 10 -12.85 -8.20 2.12
CA VAL A 10 -13.08 -6.92 2.77
C VAL A 10 -14.54 -6.50 2.64
N ILE A 11 -15.20 -6.22 3.76
CA ILE A 11 -16.59 -5.81 3.82
C ILE A 11 -16.75 -4.46 4.51
N VAL A 12 -17.88 -3.79 4.24
CA VAL A 12 -18.26 -2.54 4.91
C VAL A 12 -19.57 -2.76 5.65
N ASP A 13 -19.57 -2.48 6.95
CA ASP A 13 -20.82 -2.38 7.72
C ASP A 13 -21.57 -1.11 7.28
N ALA A 14 -22.74 -1.29 6.69
CA ALA A 14 -23.52 -0.19 6.15
C ALA A 14 -24.03 0.80 7.22
N THR A 15 -24.15 0.36 8.48
CA THR A 15 -24.64 1.17 9.59
C THR A 15 -23.55 2.04 10.19
N THR A 16 -22.39 1.43 10.48
CA THR A 16 -21.27 2.10 11.16
C THR A 16 -20.27 2.72 10.19
N ARG A 17 -20.33 2.33 8.91
CA ARG A 17 -19.34 2.68 7.86
C ARG A 17 -17.95 2.10 8.16
N HIS A 18 -17.85 1.16 9.09
CA HIS A 18 -16.61 0.46 9.40
C HIS A 18 -16.30 -0.55 8.29
N LYS A 19 -15.14 -0.38 7.65
CA LYS A 19 -14.60 -1.30 6.66
C LYS A 19 -13.55 -2.17 7.35
N TYR A 20 -13.65 -3.48 7.20
CA TYR A 20 -12.74 -4.45 7.82
C TYR A 20 -12.62 -5.73 7.00
N ALA A 21 -11.52 -6.46 7.22
CA ALA A 21 -11.25 -7.72 6.55
C ALA A 21 -11.80 -8.92 7.34
N ILE A 22 -12.45 -9.83 6.64
CA ILE A 22 -12.75 -11.19 7.13
C ILE A 22 -11.66 -12.09 6.55
N ASN A 23 -10.96 -12.83 7.42
CA ASN A 23 -9.88 -13.73 7.01
C ASN A 23 -10.26 -15.18 7.26
N ASP A 24 -10.26 -16.00 6.21
CA ASP A 24 -10.47 -17.44 6.34
C ASP A 24 -9.71 -18.19 5.22
N PHE A 25 -9.04 -19.30 5.57
CA PHE A 25 -8.31 -20.13 4.62
C PHE A 25 -9.14 -20.64 3.44
N PRO A 26 -10.40 -21.04 3.58
CA PRO A 26 -11.28 -21.40 2.47
C PRO A 26 -11.47 -20.31 1.40
N LEU A 27 -11.21 -19.04 1.72
CA LEU A 27 -11.29 -17.93 0.76
C LEU A 27 -10.13 -17.93 -0.24
N ILE A 28 -9.01 -18.61 0.07
CA ILE A 28 -7.86 -18.69 -0.84
C ILE A 28 -8.25 -19.48 -2.08
N PRO A 29 -8.22 -18.88 -3.29
CA PRO A 29 -8.55 -19.58 -4.51
C PRO A 29 -7.49 -20.67 -4.84
N ARG A 30 -7.93 -21.77 -5.41
CA ARG A 30 -7.02 -22.86 -5.80
C ARG A 30 -6.17 -22.52 -7.03
N TYR A 31 -6.65 -21.63 -7.86
CA TYR A 31 -6.00 -21.21 -9.11
C TYR A 31 -6.20 -19.74 -9.34
N ALA A 32 -5.17 -19.05 -9.78
CA ALA A 32 -5.23 -17.68 -10.28
C ALA A 32 -4.89 -17.70 -11.79
N VAL A 33 -5.75 -17.12 -12.63
CA VAL A 33 -5.54 -17.02 -14.07
C VAL A 33 -5.12 -15.60 -14.43
N LEU A 34 -3.87 -15.41 -14.79
CA LEU A 34 -3.27 -14.12 -15.08
C LEU A 34 -3.29 -13.83 -16.59
N ASP A 35 -4.45 -13.41 -17.13
CA ASP A 35 -4.58 -13.01 -18.53
C ASP A 35 -4.43 -11.48 -18.67
N PRO A 36 -3.32 -10.98 -19.26
CA PRO A 36 -3.11 -9.55 -19.43
C PRO A 36 -4.15 -8.89 -20.35
N LYS A 37 -4.84 -9.64 -21.20
CA LYS A 37 -5.84 -9.09 -22.14
C LYS A 37 -7.00 -8.42 -21.41
N VAL A 38 -7.41 -8.94 -20.25
CA VAL A 38 -8.52 -8.36 -19.46
C VAL A 38 -8.15 -7.02 -18.81
N THR A 39 -6.87 -6.68 -18.79
CA THR A 39 -6.38 -5.41 -18.21
C THR A 39 -6.06 -4.32 -19.25
N LEU A 40 -6.12 -4.64 -20.54
CA LEU A 40 -5.72 -3.70 -21.61
C LEU A 40 -6.60 -2.43 -21.69
N THR A 41 -7.84 -2.52 -21.22
CA THR A 41 -8.81 -1.42 -21.21
C THR A 41 -8.83 -0.63 -19.89
N LEU A 42 -8.00 -0.99 -18.92
CA LEU A 42 -7.94 -0.25 -17.66
C LEU A 42 -7.42 1.17 -17.89
N PRO A 43 -8.12 2.19 -17.37
CA PRO A 43 -7.62 3.56 -17.38
C PRO A 43 -6.25 3.71 -16.72
N ALA A 44 -5.46 4.67 -17.19
CA ALA A 44 -4.13 4.92 -16.60
C ALA A 44 -4.20 5.22 -15.10
N SER A 45 -5.18 6.00 -14.64
CA SER A 45 -5.38 6.30 -13.22
C SER A 45 -5.65 5.05 -12.38
N ILE A 46 -6.45 4.11 -12.86
CA ILE A 46 -6.71 2.83 -12.18
C ILE A 46 -5.45 1.96 -12.21
N THR A 47 -4.73 1.92 -13.34
CA THR A 47 -3.45 1.21 -13.43
C THR A 47 -2.46 1.71 -12.39
N ALA A 48 -2.33 3.05 -12.22
CA ALA A 48 -1.45 3.67 -11.26
C ALA A 48 -1.83 3.32 -9.82
N THR A 49 -3.10 3.55 -9.45
CA THR A 49 -3.54 3.36 -8.06
C THR A 49 -3.52 1.88 -7.65
N THR A 50 -3.93 0.95 -8.52
CA THR A 50 -3.85 -0.49 -8.21
C THR A 50 -2.42 -1.02 -8.23
N GLY A 51 -1.53 -0.46 -9.06
CA GLY A 51 -0.11 -0.79 -9.05
C GLY A 51 0.60 -0.30 -7.78
N MET A 52 0.28 0.90 -7.32
CA MET A 52 0.78 1.43 -6.04
C MET A 52 0.23 0.64 -4.84
N ASP A 53 -0.98 0.12 -4.94
CA ASP A 53 -1.58 -0.74 -3.94
C ASP A 53 -0.85 -2.09 -3.85
N ALA A 54 -0.57 -2.72 -4.99
CA ALA A 54 0.26 -3.93 -5.03
C ALA A 54 1.67 -3.69 -4.45
N LEU A 55 2.26 -2.50 -4.66
CA LEU A 55 3.50 -2.11 -4.02
C LEU A 55 3.34 -2.01 -2.50
N THR A 56 2.24 -1.42 -2.03
CA THR A 56 1.95 -1.30 -0.60
C THR A 56 1.83 -2.67 0.06
N HIS A 57 1.13 -3.61 -0.56
CA HIS A 57 1.05 -5.00 -0.11
C HIS A 57 2.43 -5.66 0.02
N ALA A 58 3.27 -5.54 -1.02
CA ALA A 58 4.62 -6.10 -1.01
C ALA A 58 5.48 -5.48 0.10
N VAL A 59 5.44 -4.16 0.25
CA VAL A 59 6.23 -3.43 1.24
C VAL A 59 5.78 -3.78 2.65
N GLU A 60 4.49 -3.70 2.98
CA GLU A 60 4.00 -4.01 4.33
C GLU A 60 4.24 -5.47 4.70
N ALA A 61 4.03 -6.42 3.77
CA ALA A 61 4.36 -7.82 3.98
C ALA A 61 5.85 -8.05 4.24
N TYR A 62 6.74 -7.23 3.64
CA TYR A 62 8.20 -7.35 3.81
C TYR A 62 8.68 -6.76 5.12
N ILE A 63 8.21 -5.56 5.46
CA ILE A 63 8.66 -4.86 6.67
C ILE A 63 8.05 -5.41 7.94
N GLY A 64 6.93 -6.13 7.86
CA GLY A 64 6.25 -6.74 9.00
C GLY A 64 7.13 -7.74 9.77
N ASN A 65 6.68 -8.12 10.98
CA ASN A 65 7.42 -9.00 11.88
C ASN A 65 7.06 -10.48 11.72
N SER A 66 6.12 -10.86 10.83
CA SER A 66 5.72 -12.25 10.56
C SER A 66 6.20 -12.78 9.21
N THR A 67 7.28 -12.21 8.66
CA THR A 67 7.81 -12.63 7.37
C THR A 67 8.45 -14.01 7.42
N THR A 68 8.37 -14.74 6.31
CA THR A 68 9.10 -16.00 6.06
C THR A 68 10.08 -15.81 4.89
N PRO A 69 11.06 -16.70 4.70
CA PRO A 69 11.91 -16.65 3.50
C PRO A 69 11.10 -16.63 2.19
N GLY A 70 9.98 -17.38 2.13
CA GLY A 70 9.10 -17.40 0.96
C GLY A 70 8.41 -16.05 0.73
N THR A 71 7.75 -15.50 1.77
CA THR A 71 7.04 -14.22 1.64
C THR A 71 7.98 -13.05 1.37
N ARG A 72 9.20 -13.05 1.92
CA ARG A 72 10.22 -12.06 1.57
C ARG A 72 10.62 -12.14 0.10
N LYS A 73 10.84 -13.36 -0.43
CA LYS A 73 11.15 -13.55 -1.85
C LYS A 73 10.02 -13.03 -2.74
N ASP A 74 8.78 -13.35 -2.41
CA ASP A 74 7.61 -12.91 -3.18
C ASP A 74 7.45 -11.38 -3.14
N ALA A 75 7.64 -10.75 -1.98
CA ALA A 75 7.57 -9.30 -1.83
C ALA A 75 8.68 -8.56 -2.63
N LEU A 76 9.92 -9.05 -2.61
CA LEU A 76 11.02 -8.50 -3.40
C LEU A 76 10.76 -8.65 -4.91
N MET A 77 10.25 -9.81 -5.35
CA MET A 77 9.88 -10.05 -6.75
C MET A 77 8.75 -9.10 -7.19
N ALA A 78 7.74 -8.89 -6.34
CA ALA A 78 6.66 -7.94 -6.62
C ALA A 78 7.22 -6.52 -6.77
N THR A 79 8.07 -6.07 -5.84
CA THR A 79 8.70 -4.76 -5.88
C THR A 79 9.51 -4.55 -7.15
N GLU A 80 10.36 -5.49 -7.52
CA GLU A 80 11.16 -5.44 -8.76
C GLU A 80 10.25 -5.32 -10.00
N LEU A 81 9.21 -6.14 -10.10
CA LEU A 81 8.30 -6.12 -11.22
C LEU A 81 7.54 -4.79 -11.32
N ILE A 82 7.09 -4.23 -10.20
CA ILE A 82 6.37 -2.96 -10.17
C ILE A 82 7.26 -1.83 -10.64
N PHE A 83 8.46 -1.67 -10.06
CA PHE A 83 9.39 -0.61 -10.44
C PHE A 83 9.81 -0.67 -11.90
N ASN A 84 9.91 -1.86 -12.47
CA ASN A 84 10.30 -2.06 -13.87
C ASN A 84 9.14 -1.89 -14.87
N ASN A 85 7.87 -1.98 -14.44
CA ASN A 85 6.76 -2.12 -15.39
C ASN A 85 5.58 -1.16 -15.15
N LEU A 86 5.39 -0.60 -13.96
CA LEU A 86 4.21 0.22 -13.67
C LEU A 86 4.18 1.51 -14.52
N ASP A 87 5.30 2.21 -14.65
CA ASP A 87 5.40 3.39 -15.53
C ASP A 87 5.08 3.05 -16.98
N LYS A 88 5.51 1.89 -17.46
CA LYS A 88 5.24 1.40 -18.82
C LYS A 88 3.75 1.10 -19.02
N ALA A 89 3.15 0.39 -18.07
CA ALA A 89 1.72 0.05 -18.11
C ALA A 89 0.83 1.30 -17.96
N TYR A 90 1.28 2.31 -17.21
CA TYR A 90 0.60 3.60 -17.06
C TYR A 90 0.65 4.42 -18.34
N THR A 91 1.84 4.55 -18.93
CA THR A 91 2.07 5.37 -20.13
C THR A 91 1.49 4.72 -21.38
N ASN A 92 1.60 3.40 -21.50
CA ASN A 92 1.06 2.61 -22.61
C ASN A 92 0.23 1.44 -22.11
N GLY A 93 -1.06 1.67 -21.90
CA GLY A 93 -1.99 0.64 -21.41
C GLY A 93 -2.12 -0.59 -22.33
N SER A 94 -1.70 -0.52 -23.59
CA SER A 94 -1.71 -1.61 -24.55
C SER A 94 -0.43 -2.47 -24.56
N ASP A 95 0.58 -2.12 -23.77
CA ASP A 95 1.78 -2.94 -23.59
C ASP A 95 1.44 -4.22 -22.82
N THR A 96 1.22 -5.30 -23.58
CA THR A 96 0.85 -6.60 -23.02
C THR A 96 1.94 -7.20 -22.13
N THR A 97 3.21 -6.85 -22.36
CA THR A 97 4.33 -7.33 -21.54
C THR A 97 4.31 -6.63 -20.19
N ALA A 98 4.18 -5.30 -20.17
CA ALA A 98 4.04 -4.54 -18.94
C ALA A 98 2.79 -4.97 -18.14
N ARG A 99 1.64 -5.13 -18.80
CA ARG A 99 0.40 -5.65 -18.17
C ARG A 99 0.57 -7.02 -17.54
N LYS A 100 1.20 -7.97 -18.29
CA LYS A 100 1.51 -9.30 -17.77
C LYS A 100 2.41 -9.26 -16.54
N ASN A 101 3.43 -8.40 -16.56
CA ASN A 101 4.36 -8.25 -15.43
C ASN A 101 3.68 -7.61 -14.23
N MET A 102 2.77 -6.64 -14.42
CA MET A 102 1.96 -6.06 -13.34
C MET A 102 0.99 -7.08 -12.72
N LEU A 103 0.34 -7.94 -13.52
CA LEU A 103 -0.46 -9.05 -12.98
C LEU A 103 0.38 -10.02 -12.14
N LYS A 104 1.59 -10.36 -12.61
CA LYS A 104 2.52 -11.18 -11.81
C LYS A 104 2.95 -10.48 -10.52
N ALA A 105 3.19 -9.17 -10.58
CA ALA A 105 3.55 -8.38 -9.41
C ALA A 105 2.43 -8.42 -8.36
N ALA A 106 1.18 -8.17 -8.78
CA ALA A 106 0.01 -8.27 -7.90
C ALA A 106 -0.14 -9.68 -7.31
N TYR A 107 0.06 -10.73 -8.12
CA TYR A 107 0.06 -12.12 -7.65
C TYR A 107 1.12 -12.38 -6.56
N TYR A 108 2.37 -11.95 -6.78
CA TYR A 108 3.44 -12.14 -5.78
C TYR A 108 3.20 -11.30 -4.51
N ALA A 109 2.73 -10.06 -4.66
CA ALA A 109 2.34 -9.25 -3.52
C ALA A 109 1.23 -9.93 -2.71
N GLY A 110 0.22 -10.48 -3.38
CA GLY A 110 -0.85 -11.28 -2.79
C GLY A 110 -0.35 -12.51 -2.03
N CYS A 111 0.57 -13.27 -2.62
CA CYS A 111 1.21 -14.43 -1.96
C CYS A 111 2.00 -14.02 -0.71
N ALA A 112 2.65 -12.85 -0.75
CA ALA A 112 3.42 -12.33 0.39
C ALA A 112 2.50 -11.93 1.54
N PHE A 113 1.52 -11.03 1.31
CA PHE A 113 0.71 -10.52 2.41
C PHE A 113 -0.32 -11.53 2.94
N THR A 114 -0.77 -12.50 2.14
CA THR A 114 -1.66 -13.57 2.61
C THR A 114 -1.09 -14.33 3.82
N LYS A 115 0.24 -14.41 3.94
CA LYS A 115 0.92 -15.10 5.05
C LYS A 115 1.61 -14.16 6.03
N SER A 116 1.97 -12.95 5.57
CA SER A 116 2.72 -11.98 6.36
C SER A 116 1.88 -10.79 6.80
N TYR A 117 0.61 -10.76 6.40
CA TYR A 117 -0.34 -9.69 6.67
C TYR A 117 0.07 -8.34 6.05
N VAL A 118 -0.72 -7.32 6.36
CA VAL A 118 -0.52 -5.91 6.00
C VAL A 118 -0.21 -5.11 7.27
N GLY A 119 -0.26 -3.78 7.21
CA GLY A 119 0.08 -2.93 8.34
C GLY A 119 -0.80 -1.67 8.45
N TYR A 120 -0.24 -0.60 9.01
CA TYR A 120 -1.00 0.62 9.26
C TYR A 120 -1.38 1.39 7.99
N VAL A 121 -0.68 1.21 6.86
CA VAL A 121 -1.11 1.81 5.60
C VAL A 121 -2.51 1.33 5.26
N HIS A 122 -2.72 0.02 5.26
CA HIS A 122 -4.03 -0.58 4.98
C HIS A 122 -5.08 -0.25 6.04
N ALA A 123 -4.73 -0.30 7.33
CA ALA A 123 -5.67 0.01 8.41
C ALA A 123 -6.22 1.45 8.31
N VAL A 124 -5.34 2.43 8.02
CA VAL A 124 -5.74 3.81 7.79
C VAL A 124 -6.56 3.95 6.50
N ALA A 125 -6.12 3.32 5.41
CA ALA A 125 -6.84 3.34 4.13
C ALA A 125 -8.26 2.74 4.22
N HIS A 126 -8.44 1.65 4.97
CA HIS A 126 -9.74 1.02 5.18
C HIS A 126 -10.70 1.96 5.89
N SER A 127 -10.27 2.64 6.95
CA SER A 127 -11.11 3.59 7.67
C SER A 127 -11.59 4.74 6.76
N LEU A 128 -10.70 5.27 5.90
CA LEU A 128 -11.01 6.31 4.91
C LEU A 128 -11.95 5.80 3.82
N GLY A 129 -11.69 4.59 3.32
CA GLY A 129 -12.55 3.94 2.34
C GLY A 129 -13.96 3.69 2.87
N GLY A 130 -14.10 3.27 4.13
CA GLY A 130 -15.39 3.06 4.79
C GLY A 130 -16.19 4.34 5.00
N GLU A 131 -15.54 5.40 5.52
CA GLU A 131 -16.22 6.65 5.86
C GLU A 131 -16.52 7.51 4.64
N TYR A 132 -15.53 7.68 3.73
CA TYR A 132 -15.60 8.68 2.65
C TYR A 132 -15.63 8.06 1.26
N ASN A 133 -15.61 6.73 1.11
CA ASN A 133 -15.48 6.01 -0.16
C ASN A 133 -14.21 6.40 -0.95
N VAL A 134 -13.14 6.78 -0.27
CA VAL A 134 -11.84 7.01 -0.93
C VAL A 134 -11.42 5.73 -1.64
N PRO A 135 -11.03 5.79 -2.92
CA PRO A 135 -10.57 4.61 -3.65
C PRO A 135 -9.37 3.97 -2.92
N HIS A 136 -9.43 2.66 -2.69
CA HIS A 136 -8.49 1.93 -1.84
C HIS A 136 -7.04 2.12 -2.25
N GLY A 137 -6.71 1.85 -3.53
CA GLY A 137 -5.36 2.01 -4.02
C GLY A 137 -4.86 3.46 -4.02
N LEU A 138 -5.76 4.44 -4.15
CA LEU A 138 -5.42 5.85 -3.98
C LEU A 138 -5.03 6.14 -2.53
N ALA A 139 -5.85 5.71 -1.57
CA ALA A 139 -5.55 5.89 -0.15
C ALA A 139 -4.20 5.27 0.22
N ASN A 140 -3.97 4.01 -0.17
CA ASN A 140 -2.70 3.33 0.09
C ASN A 140 -1.50 4.07 -0.54
N ALA A 141 -1.61 4.54 -1.78
CA ALA A 141 -0.54 5.28 -2.45
C ALA A 141 -0.18 6.58 -1.71
N VAL A 142 -1.19 7.30 -1.21
CA VAL A 142 -0.97 8.57 -0.48
C VAL A 142 -0.35 8.32 0.89
N ILE A 143 -0.80 7.28 1.61
CA ILE A 143 -0.42 7.00 2.99
C ILE A 143 0.97 6.34 3.08
N LEU A 144 1.33 5.47 2.13
CA LEU A 144 2.52 4.63 2.20
C LEU A 144 3.80 5.39 2.56
N PRO A 145 4.22 6.46 1.85
CA PRO A 145 5.49 7.13 2.17
C PRO A 145 5.53 7.66 3.60
N MET A 146 4.42 8.21 4.09
CA MET A 146 4.31 8.81 5.41
C MET A 146 4.44 7.77 6.53
N VAL A 147 3.83 6.60 6.37
CA VAL A 147 3.94 5.50 7.34
C VAL A 147 5.37 4.96 7.36
N LEU A 148 6.02 4.80 6.19
CA LEU A 148 7.42 4.38 6.12
C LEU A 148 8.36 5.37 6.82
N GLU A 149 8.16 6.67 6.62
CA GLU A 149 8.93 7.71 7.32
C GLU A 149 8.72 7.65 8.83
N SER A 150 7.51 7.33 9.30
CA SER A 150 7.20 7.28 10.73
C SER A 150 7.88 6.11 11.46
N TYR A 151 8.15 5.01 10.77
CA TYR A 151 8.90 3.88 11.34
C TYR A 151 10.39 4.15 11.50
N GLY A 152 10.96 5.08 10.71
CA GLY A 152 12.34 5.52 10.79
C GLY A 152 13.34 4.36 10.74
N GLU A 153 14.34 4.41 11.61
CA GLU A 153 15.44 3.45 11.65
C GLU A 153 15.03 1.99 11.90
N SER A 154 13.84 1.76 12.47
CA SER A 154 13.34 0.41 12.78
C SER A 154 13.16 -0.47 11.54
N ILE A 155 13.06 0.13 10.35
CA ILE A 155 12.85 -0.59 9.09
C ILE A 155 13.95 -0.33 8.05
N TYR A 156 15.01 0.42 8.36
CA TYR A 156 16.01 0.81 7.36
C TYR A 156 16.66 -0.39 6.65
N THR A 157 17.08 -1.41 7.38
CA THR A 157 17.64 -2.64 6.77
C THR A 157 16.64 -3.35 5.86
N LYS A 158 15.36 -3.39 6.23
CA LYS A 158 14.32 -3.99 5.40
C LYS A 158 14.03 -3.15 4.14
N LEU A 159 14.03 -1.82 4.28
CA LEU A 159 13.89 -0.90 3.14
C LEU A 159 15.11 -0.93 2.23
N HIS A 160 16.30 -1.21 2.74
CA HIS A 160 17.51 -1.39 1.92
C HIS A 160 17.33 -2.58 0.96
N ASP A 161 16.85 -3.73 1.43
CA ASP A 161 16.56 -4.88 0.55
C ASP A 161 15.53 -4.52 -0.53
N LEU A 162 14.47 -3.78 -0.17
CA LEU A 162 13.47 -3.30 -1.11
C LEU A 162 14.05 -2.28 -2.10
N ALA A 163 14.97 -1.42 -1.66
CA ALA A 163 15.67 -0.46 -2.52
C ALA A 163 16.53 -1.15 -3.58
N ILE A 164 17.21 -2.24 -3.20
CA ILE A 164 17.97 -3.08 -4.15
C ILE A 164 17.01 -3.72 -5.16
N ALA A 165 15.92 -4.31 -4.70
CA ALA A 165 14.92 -4.93 -5.58
C ALA A 165 14.28 -3.90 -6.54
N ALA A 166 14.06 -2.68 -6.08
CA ALA A 166 13.56 -1.56 -6.87
C ALA A 166 14.60 -1.00 -7.86
N GLY A 167 15.87 -1.37 -7.74
CA GLY A 167 16.98 -0.84 -8.55
C GLY A 167 17.34 0.62 -8.23
N VAL A 168 17.06 1.09 -7.00
CA VAL A 168 17.30 2.48 -6.56
C VAL A 168 18.47 2.61 -5.57
N ALA A 169 19.04 1.50 -5.13
CA ALA A 169 20.26 1.46 -4.34
C ALA A 169 21.10 0.20 -4.63
N ASP A 170 22.41 0.30 -4.42
CA ASP A 170 23.32 -0.82 -4.47
C ASP A 170 23.54 -1.41 -3.07
N LYS A 171 24.06 -2.64 -3.02
CA LYS A 171 24.27 -3.39 -1.75
C LYS A 171 25.24 -2.73 -0.77
N ASP A 172 26.17 -1.94 -1.29
CA ASP A 172 27.23 -1.30 -0.49
C ASP A 172 26.82 0.08 0.07
N VAL A 173 25.57 0.50 -0.20
CA VAL A 173 25.02 1.76 0.32
C VAL A 173 24.59 1.57 1.78
N PRO A 174 24.82 2.53 2.70
CA PRO A 174 24.32 2.44 4.07
C PRO A 174 22.79 2.30 4.12
N ASP A 175 22.29 1.50 5.07
CA ASP A 175 20.86 1.18 5.22
C ASP A 175 19.96 2.43 5.24
N GLU A 176 20.35 3.45 6.00
CA GLU A 176 19.59 4.71 6.07
C GLU A 176 19.51 5.41 4.70
N THR A 177 20.62 5.43 3.96
CA THR A 177 20.68 6.08 2.64
C THR A 177 19.81 5.31 1.64
N ALA A 178 19.92 3.98 1.62
CA ALA A 178 19.10 3.12 0.77
C ALA A 178 17.61 3.22 1.12
N ALA A 179 17.26 3.23 2.41
CA ALA A 179 15.89 3.41 2.89
C ALA A 179 15.28 4.74 2.44
N LYS A 180 16.02 5.84 2.60
CA LYS A 180 15.59 7.17 2.12
C LYS A 180 15.44 7.22 0.60
N ALA A 181 16.34 6.57 -0.15
CA ALA A 181 16.23 6.46 -1.60
C ALA A 181 14.97 5.69 -2.02
N PHE A 182 14.64 4.59 -1.34
CA PHE A 182 13.41 3.84 -1.60
C PHE A 182 12.15 4.69 -1.34
N ILE A 183 12.05 5.34 -0.17
CA ILE A 183 10.92 6.20 0.16
C ILE A 183 10.79 7.34 -0.87
N GLN A 184 11.89 7.95 -1.26
CA GLN A 184 11.89 9.00 -2.28
C GLN A 184 11.43 8.47 -3.64
N ALA A 185 11.89 7.28 -4.05
CA ALA A 185 11.46 6.66 -5.30
C ALA A 185 9.95 6.36 -5.32
N VAL A 186 9.36 5.96 -4.18
CA VAL A 186 7.91 5.80 -4.02
C VAL A 186 7.18 7.14 -4.16
N LYS A 187 7.69 8.22 -3.55
CA LYS A 187 7.14 9.58 -3.70
C LYS A 187 7.20 10.06 -5.15
N ASP A 188 8.34 9.85 -5.82
CA ASP A 188 8.52 10.24 -7.21
C ASP A 188 7.58 9.47 -8.15
N MET A 189 7.40 8.17 -7.89
CA MET A 189 6.46 7.33 -8.63
C MET A 189 5.03 7.86 -8.48
N LYS A 190 4.60 8.16 -7.26
CA LYS A 190 3.31 8.76 -6.95
C LYS A 190 3.12 10.10 -7.68
N ALA A 191 4.12 10.97 -7.66
CA ALA A 191 4.10 12.27 -8.34
C ALA A 191 3.95 12.10 -9.87
N ARG A 192 4.68 11.15 -10.49
CA ARG A 192 4.55 10.85 -11.93
C ARG A 192 3.13 10.41 -12.32
N PHE A 193 2.41 9.79 -11.42
CA PHE A 193 1.02 9.36 -11.63
C PHE A 193 -0.03 10.42 -11.26
N ASN A 194 0.40 11.64 -10.93
CA ASN A 194 -0.48 12.73 -10.48
C ASN A 194 -1.29 12.35 -9.22
N ILE A 195 -0.73 11.54 -8.34
CA ILE A 195 -1.31 11.20 -7.03
C ILE A 195 -0.79 12.23 -6.03
N GLY A 196 -1.71 12.99 -5.41
CA GLY A 196 -1.38 14.02 -4.43
C GLY A 196 -0.89 13.48 -3.09
N ASP A 197 -0.63 14.39 -2.15
CA ASP A 197 -0.16 14.07 -0.79
C ASP A 197 -1.27 14.12 0.26
N THR A 198 -2.47 14.55 -0.12
CA THR A 198 -3.60 14.78 0.79
C THR A 198 -4.86 14.06 0.32
N ILE A 199 -5.77 13.86 1.26
CA ILE A 199 -7.12 13.31 1.05
C ILE A 199 -8.11 14.36 1.55
N PRO A 200 -8.63 15.21 0.65
CA PRO A 200 -9.40 16.41 1.03
C PRO A 200 -10.77 16.11 1.66
N GLU A 201 -11.24 14.87 1.58
CA GLU A 201 -12.50 14.42 2.17
C GLU A 201 -12.44 14.34 3.70
N ILE A 202 -11.24 14.27 4.29
CA ILE A 202 -11.05 14.10 5.73
C ILE A 202 -11.58 15.33 6.48
N LYS A 203 -12.43 15.07 7.48
CA LYS A 203 -12.97 16.09 8.39
C LYS A 203 -12.37 15.90 9.77
N GLU A 204 -11.85 16.96 10.36
CA GLU A 204 -11.17 16.93 11.66
C GLU A 204 -12.00 16.22 12.74
N LYS A 205 -13.31 16.50 12.81
CA LYS A 205 -14.22 15.88 13.78
C LYS A 205 -14.31 14.35 13.72
N ASP A 206 -13.99 13.75 12.56
CA ASP A 206 -14.09 12.31 12.33
C ASP A 206 -12.78 11.58 12.65
N ILE A 207 -11.65 12.31 12.80
CA ILE A 207 -10.31 11.75 13.00
C ILE A 207 -10.23 10.79 14.19
N PRO A 208 -10.76 11.11 15.40
CA PRO A 208 -10.69 10.16 16.51
C PRO A 208 -11.42 8.84 16.25
N LYS A 209 -12.55 8.90 15.53
CA LYS A 209 -13.31 7.71 15.11
C LYS A 209 -12.51 6.86 14.11
N LEU A 210 -11.93 7.51 13.09
CA LEU A 210 -11.15 6.85 12.03
C LEU A 210 -9.89 6.19 12.59
N ALA A 211 -9.16 6.89 13.44
CA ALA A 211 -7.97 6.36 14.12
C ALA A 211 -8.34 5.19 15.04
N GLY A 212 -9.48 5.27 15.73
CA GLY A 212 -10.01 4.17 16.54
C GLY A 212 -10.38 2.92 15.72
N TYR A 213 -10.83 3.08 14.47
CA TYR A 213 -11.06 1.96 13.56
C TYR A 213 -9.75 1.34 13.09
N ALA A 214 -8.78 2.16 12.67
CA ALA A 214 -7.47 1.69 12.25
C ALA A 214 -6.71 0.96 13.38
N ASP A 215 -6.78 1.49 14.61
CA ASP A 215 -6.21 0.86 15.79
C ASP A 215 -6.83 -0.52 16.07
N LYS A 216 -8.16 -0.62 16.09
CA LYS A 216 -8.87 -1.87 16.33
C LYS A 216 -8.63 -2.92 15.25
N GLU A 217 -8.44 -2.50 14.01
CA GLU A 217 -8.14 -3.40 12.91
C GLU A 217 -6.71 -3.93 13.00
N ALA A 218 -5.74 -3.03 13.21
CA ALA A 218 -4.35 -3.40 13.18
C ALA A 218 -3.87 -4.07 14.47
N ASN A 219 -4.36 -3.64 15.63
CA ASN A 219 -3.83 -4.06 16.92
C ASN A 219 -4.75 -5.07 17.64
N PRO A 220 -4.23 -6.24 18.05
CA PRO A 220 -2.84 -6.72 17.91
C PRO A 220 -2.60 -7.61 16.67
N LEU A 221 -3.48 -7.59 15.68
CA LEU A 221 -3.51 -8.61 14.60
C LEU A 221 -2.40 -8.43 13.56
N TYR A 222 -2.08 -7.19 13.18
CA TYR A 222 -1.07 -6.93 12.17
C TYR A 222 0.33 -6.94 12.77
N PRO A 223 1.28 -7.67 12.14
CA PRO A 223 2.65 -7.80 12.65
C PRO A 223 3.50 -6.59 12.28
N VAL A 224 3.05 -5.40 12.66
CA VAL A 224 3.71 -4.14 12.34
C VAL A 224 5.12 -4.02 12.94
N PRO A 225 6.04 -3.29 12.30
CA PRO A 225 7.40 -3.11 12.82
C PRO A 225 7.44 -2.45 14.20
N VAL A 226 6.63 -1.42 14.41
CA VAL A 226 6.50 -0.67 15.66
C VAL A 226 5.03 -0.47 15.96
N LEU A 227 4.60 -0.78 17.18
CA LEU A 227 3.22 -0.58 17.61
C LEU A 227 2.91 0.91 17.76
N MET A 228 1.77 1.33 17.21
CA MET A 228 1.21 2.67 17.33
C MET A 228 -0.21 2.55 17.89
N ASP A 229 -0.53 3.40 18.86
CA ASP A 229 -1.89 3.52 19.41
C ASP A 229 -2.77 4.45 18.55
N ALA A 230 -4.06 4.51 18.85
CA ALA A 230 -5.00 5.37 18.15
C ALA A 230 -4.55 6.84 18.12
N LYS A 231 -3.96 7.35 19.22
CA LYS A 231 -3.48 8.72 19.31
C LYS A 231 -2.31 9.01 18.37
N THR A 232 -1.41 8.05 18.21
CA THR A 232 -0.32 8.13 17.24
C THR A 232 -0.87 8.07 15.81
N LEU A 233 -1.85 7.20 15.56
CA LEU A 233 -2.50 7.07 14.25
C LEU A 233 -3.28 8.33 13.86
N GLU A 234 -3.88 9.10 14.80
CA GLU A 234 -4.53 10.39 14.53
C GLU A 234 -3.62 11.34 13.76
N GLN A 235 -2.31 11.32 14.05
CA GLN A 235 -1.35 12.22 13.40
C GLN A 235 -1.25 12.01 11.88
N PHE A 236 -1.52 10.80 11.40
CA PHE A 236 -1.56 10.54 9.96
C PHE A 236 -2.76 11.24 9.32
N TYR A 237 -3.92 11.19 9.91
CA TYR A 237 -5.12 11.84 9.37
C TYR A 237 -4.98 13.36 9.35
N TYR A 238 -4.40 13.97 10.38
CA TYR A 238 -4.11 15.40 10.37
C TYR A 238 -3.16 15.80 9.24
N LYS A 239 -2.13 15.01 8.97
CA LYS A 239 -1.20 15.26 7.86
C LYS A 239 -1.82 15.02 6.48
N LEU A 240 -2.78 14.09 6.38
CA LEU A 240 -3.49 13.77 5.14
C LEU A 240 -4.59 14.78 4.82
N MET A 241 -5.12 15.45 5.83
CA MET A 241 -6.15 16.47 5.66
C MET A 241 -5.58 17.66 4.89
N LYS A 242 -6.35 18.21 3.95
CA LYS A 242 -5.95 19.44 3.24
C LYS A 242 -5.80 20.58 4.26
N ASP A 243 -4.68 21.29 4.20
CA ASP A 243 -4.50 22.52 4.97
C ASP A 243 -5.51 23.59 4.50
N ASN A 244 -6.53 23.85 5.30
CA ASN A 244 -7.50 24.92 5.04
C ASN A 244 -6.95 26.32 5.36
N THR A 245 -5.64 26.47 5.59
CA THR A 245 -5.01 27.74 5.97
C THR A 245 -4.90 28.75 4.82
N HIS A 246 -5.22 28.39 3.59
CA HIS A 246 -5.15 29.30 2.42
C HIS A 246 -6.50 29.73 1.84
N GLU A 247 -7.65 29.40 2.43
CA GLU A 247 -8.95 29.86 1.92
C GLU A 247 -9.47 31.18 2.56
N ASN A 248 -8.70 31.83 3.44
CA ASN A 248 -9.09 33.10 4.08
C ASN A 248 -8.34 34.34 3.58
N GLU A 249 -7.71 34.28 2.40
CA GLU A 249 -7.15 35.46 1.74
C GLU A 249 -7.74 35.61 0.32
N VAL A 250 -9.04 36.00 0.22
CA VAL A 250 -9.60 36.72 -0.94
C VAL A 250 -10.61 37.74 -0.47
#